data_20ce53e9ac5f2c4caa21af5a13f44d88
#
_entry.id   20ce53e9ac5f2c4caa21af5a13f44d88
#
_cell.length_a   1.000
_cell.length_b   1.000
_cell.length_c   1.000
_cell.angle_alpha   90.00
_cell.angle_beta   90.00
_cell.angle_gamma   90.00
#
_symmetry.space_group_name_H-M   'P 1'
#
loop_
_entity.id
_entity.type
_entity.pdbx_description
1 polymer ?
#
loop_
_entity_poly.entity_id
_entity_poly.type
_entity_poly.pdbx_seq_one_letter_code
_entity_poly.pdbx_strand_id
1 'polypeptide(L)'
;MDHVTGSTPEQGPTVVLVHGAFADASGFAGVIRELKNAGHPVIAPPNPLRSLASDAAALSAMVKAIEGPVLLVGHSYGGAVITQASAGLDNVTGLVYLAAFGIDVGESCASVQAPFPPSMLASTSYPTPYDAPGAPQGPDLYIAKEHFRETFCADVPVDLADVMFATQRPLSAAALTENATAAGWRTKPSWFLVSEHDNAIPPETERFMAERMGASTESISGSHTAFIANPVRAASFIAKALAG
;
A
#
# COMPACT_ATOMS: atom_id res chain seq x y z
N MET A 1 38.77 -8.58 -34.67
CA MET A 1 37.40 -9.04 -34.32
C MET A 1 37.11 -8.43 -32.97
N ASP A 2 36.53 -7.23 -33.01
CA ASP A 2 36.21 -6.49 -31.78
C ASP A 2 34.90 -7.03 -31.21
N HIS A 3 34.97 -7.65 -30.05
CA HIS A 3 33.80 -8.01 -29.28
C HIS A 3 33.20 -6.72 -28.73
N VAL A 4 32.14 -6.23 -29.40
CA VAL A 4 31.23 -5.23 -28.82
C VAL A 4 30.47 -5.93 -27.68
N THR A 5 30.93 -5.76 -26.46
CA THR A 5 30.16 -6.07 -25.27
C THR A 5 29.04 -5.02 -25.18
N GLY A 6 27.90 -5.36 -25.77
CA GLY A 6 26.68 -4.60 -25.55
C GLY A 6 26.30 -4.67 -24.07
N SER A 7 26.58 -3.62 -23.31
CA SER A 7 25.97 -3.43 -22.01
C SER A 7 24.45 -3.36 -22.20
N THR A 8 23.73 -4.34 -21.70
CA THR A 8 22.29 -4.23 -21.52
C THR A 8 22.04 -2.92 -20.78
N PRO A 9 21.10 -2.06 -21.22
CA PRO A 9 20.76 -0.85 -20.47
C PRO A 9 20.45 -1.28 -19.04
N GLU A 10 21.09 -0.66 -18.05
CA GLU A 10 20.71 -0.84 -16.65
C GLU A 10 19.22 -0.53 -16.54
N GLN A 11 18.40 -1.55 -16.39
CA GLN A 11 16.98 -1.36 -16.17
C GLN A 11 16.84 -0.69 -14.81
N GLY A 12 16.15 0.46 -14.79
CA GLY A 12 15.84 1.17 -13.54
C GLY A 12 15.09 0.27 -12.55
N PRO A 13 14.87 0.74 -11.32
CA PRO A 13 14.23 -0.07 -10.27
C PRO A 13 12.90 -0.68 -10.71
N THR A 14 12.67 -1.95 -10.35
CA THR A 14 11.35 -2.58 -10.49
C THR A 14 10.39 -1.99 -9.46
N VAL A 15 9.27 -1.46 -9.90
CA VAL A 15 8.22 -0.95 -9.01
C VAL A 15 7.32 -2.10 -8.58
N VAL A 16 7.21 -2.32 -7.27
CA VAL A 16 6.33 -3.36 -6.68
C VAL A 16 5.17 -2.67 -5.95
N LEU A 17 3.94 -2.84 -6.47
CA LEU A 17 2.73 -2.20 -5.96
C LEU A 17 1.98 -3.16 -5.04
N VAL A 18 1.79 -2.79 -3.77
CA VAL A 18 1.18 -3.62 -2.73
C VAL A 18 -0.16 -3.02 -2.29
N HIS A 19 -1.25 -3.70 -2.63
CA HIS A 19 -2.61 -3.25 -2.28
C HIS A 19 -2.93 -3.41 -0.79
N GLY A 20 -3.87 -2.60 -0.31
CA GLY A 20 -4.40 -2.65 1.04
C GLY A 20 -5.60 -3.59 1.20
N ALA A 21 -6.27 -3.44 2.35
CA ALA A 21 -7.53 -4.12 2.66
C ALA A 21 -8.65 -3.71 1.69
N PHE A 22 -9.69 -4.52 1.61
CA PHE A 22 -10.92 -4.26 0.82
C PHE A 22 -10.70 -4.07 -0.69
N ALA A 23 -9.48 -4.39 -1.17
CA ALA A 23 -9.04 -4.20 -2.55
C ALA A 23 -8.19 -5.37 -3.03
N ASP A 24 -7.81 -5.33 -4.28
CA ASP A 24 -6.82 -6.21 -4.88
C ASP A 24 -5.87 -5.44 -5.82
N ALA A 25 -4.96 -6.15 -6.48
CA ALA A 25 -3.97 -5.56 -7.37
C ALA A 25 -4.58 -4.84 -8.60
N SER A 26 -5.83 -5.14 -8.98
CA SER A 26 -6.49 -4.52 -10.13
C SER A 26 -6.75 -3.02 -9.93
N GLY A 27 -6.86 -2.56 -8.68
CA GLY A 27 -6.94 -1.14 -8.35
C GLY A 27 -5.77 -0.31 -8.87
N PHE A 28 -4.61 -0.93 -9.05
CA PHE A 28 -3.43 -0.26 -9.63
C PHE A 28 -3.41 -0.23 -11.18
N ALA A 29 -4.44 -0.73 -11.88
CA ALA A 29 -4.41 -0.86 -13.34
C ALA A 29 -4.06 0.44 -14.09
N GLY A 30 -4.57 1.59 -13.60
CA GLY A 30 -4.23 2.91 -14.14
C GLY A 30 -2.76 3.27 -13.92
N VAL A 31 -2.29 3.16 -12.69
CA VAL A 31 -0.90 3.45 -12.30
C VAL A 31 0.09 2.53 -13.03
N ILE A 32 -0.24 1.24 -13.15
CA ILE A 32 0.59 0.27 -13.90
C ILE A 32 0.76 0.70 -15.36
N ARG A 33 -0.32 1.14 -16.02
CA ARG A 33 -0.25 1.61 -17.42
C ARG A 33 0.67 2.81 -17.54
N GLU A 34 0.53 3.80 -16.67
CA GLU A 34 1.36 5.02 -16.71
C GLU A 34 2.85 4.70 -16.47
N LEU A 35 3.17 3.90 -15.47
CA LEU A 35 4.55 3.51 -15.19
C LEU A 35 5.16 2.68 -16.32
N LYS A 36 4.41 1.74 -16.90
CA LYS A 36 4.88 0.95 -18.06
C LYS A 36 5.06 1.80 -19.29
N ASN A 37 4.19 2.77 -19.56
CA ASN A 37 4.35 3.73 -20.66
C ASN A 37 5.61 4.59 -20.48
N ALA A 38 6.00 4.87 -19.23
CA ALA A 38 7.25 5.55 -18.88
C ALA A 38 8.49 4.62 -18.90
N GLY A 39 8.33 3.34 -19.23
CA GLY A 39 9.44 2.38 -19.38
C GLY A 39 9.85 1.66 -18.09
N HIS A 40 9.09 1.81 -16.99
CA HIS A 40 9.42 1.14 -15.72
C HIS A 40 8.87 -0.28 -15.67
N PRO A 41 9.66 -1.27 -15.21
CA PRO A 41 9.14 -2.60 -14.89
C PRO A 41 8.25 -2.53 -13.65
N VAL A 42 7.06 -3.14 -13.72
CA VAL A 42 6.05 -3.07 -12.65
C VAL A 42 5.51 -4.46 -12.34
N ILE A 43 5.41 -4.77 -11.04
CA ILE A 43 4.78 -5.98 -10.50
C ILE A 43 3.75 -5.55 -9.46
N ALA A 44 2.57 -6.17 -9.45
CA ALA A 44 1.54 -5.95 -8.44
C ALA A 44 1.10 -7.32 -7.87
N PRO A 45 1.81 -7.85 -6.86
CA PRO A 45 1.50 -9.15 -6.29
C PRO A 45 0.20 -9.12 -5.48
N PRO A 46 -0.47 -10.27 -5.31
CA PRO A 46 -1.55 -10.38 -4.34
C PRO A 46 -1.00 -10.22 -2.92
N ASN A 47 -1.72 -9.44 -2.10
CA ASN A 47 -1.47 -9.34 -0.66
C ASN A 47 -2.45 -10.28 0.07
N PRO A 48 -1.99 -11.21 0.91
CA PRO A 48 -2.86 -12.21 1.54
C PRO A 48 -3.89 -11.64 2.52
N LEU A 49 -3.60 -10.50 3.18
CA LEU A 49 -4.49 -9.81 4.12
C LEU A 49 -4.83 -10.66 5.36
N ARG A 50 -3.88 -11.47 5.86
CA ARG A 50 -4.10 -12.40 6.97
C ARG A 50 -3.47 -11.97 8.28
N SER A 51 -2.19 -11.60 8.26
CA SER A 51 -1.46 -11.04 9.39
C SER A 51 -0.28 -10.22 8.89
N LEU A 52 0.13 -9.20 9.62
CA LEU A 52 1.23 -8.33 9.21
C LEU A 52 2.52 -9.15 9.01
N ALA A 53 2.80 -10.10 9.89
CA ALA A 53 3.98 -10.95 9.80
C ALA A 53 3.95 -11.85 8.56
N SER A 54 2.84 -12.55 8.32
CA SER A 54 2.72 -13.46 7.16
C SER A 54 2.74 -12.71 5.83
N ASP A 55 2.05 -11.58 5.76
CA ASP A 55 1.92 -10.78 4.55
C ASP A 55 3.25 -10.11 4.19
N ALA A 56 3.97 -9.58 5.20
CA ALA A 56 5.32 -9.06 5.02
C ALA A 56 6.33 -10.16 4.63
N ALA A 57 6.23 -11.36 5.18
CA ALA A 57 7.08 -12.48 4.83
C ALA A 57 6.84 -12.92 3.37
N ALA A 58 5.58 -12.99 2.93
CA ALA A 58 5.23 -13.32 1.55
C ALA A 58 5.79 -12.28 0.56
N LEU A 59 5.63 -10.98 0.87
CA LEU A 59 6.21 -9.91 0.07
C LEU A 59 7.74 -10.00 0.04
N SER A 60 8.39 -10.18 1.20
CA SER A 60 9.85 -10.28 1.29
C SER A 60 10.41 -11.43 0.46
N ALA A 61 9.75 -12.60 0.48
CA ALA A 61 10.17 -13.75 -0.31
C ALA A 61 10.13 -13.46 -1.81
N MET A 62 9.09 -12.79 -2.28
CA MET A 62 8.94 -12.40 -3.68
C MET A 62 9.96 -11.33 -4.07
N VAL A 63 10.16 -10.29 -3.26
CA VAL A 63 11.10 -9.20 -3.54
C VAL A 63 12.55 -9.69 -3.59
N LYS A 64 12.93 -10.64 -2.73
CA LYS A 64 14.28 -11.28 -2.76
C LYS A 64 14.57 -11.99 -4.07
N ALA A 65 13.55 -12.46 -4.77
CA ALA A 65 13.71 -13.14 -6.07
C ALA A 65 13.80 -12.17 -7.25
N ILE A 66 13.60 -10.86 -7.04
CA ILE A 66 13.75 -9.85 -8.09
C ILE A 66 15.22 -9.46 -8.19
N GLU A 67 15.78 -9.59 -9.39
CA GLU A 67 17.12 -9.12 -9.70
C GLU A 67 17.13 -7.60 -9.83
N GLY A 68 18.15 -6.95 -9.26
CA GLY A 68 18.33 -5.51 -9.31
C GLY A 68 17.53 -4.72 -8.27
N PRO A 69 17.53 -3.38 -8.38
CA PRO A 69 16.90 -2.48 -7.41
C PRO A 69 15.36 -2.55 -7.48
N VAL A 70 14.72 -2.37 -6.31
CA VAL A 70 13.26 -2.41 -6.15
C VAL A 70 12.78 -1.16 -5.43
N LEU A 71 11.74 -0.52 -5.95
CA LEU A 71 10.95 0.49 -5.25
C LEU A 71 9.63 -0.15 -4.78
N LEU A 72 9.40 -0.17 -3.47
CA LEU A 72 8.13 -0.66 -2.92
C LEU A 72 7.11 0.47 -2.82
N VAL A 73 5.90 0.23 -3.28
CA VAL A 73 4.78 1.18 -3.19
C VAL A 73 3.63 0.49 -2.46
N GLY A 74 3.22 1.03 -1.31
CA GLY A 74 2.11 0.48 -0.52
C GLY A 74 0.92 1.42 -0.48
N HIS A 75 -0.28 0.89 -0.69
CA HIS A 75 -1.54 1.57 -0.45
C HIS A 75 -2.18 1.07 0.84
N SER A 76 -2.66 1.98 1.69
CA SER A 76 -3.42 1.62 2.89
C SER A 76 -2.65 0.63 3.80
N TYR A 77 -3.24 -0.49 4.17
CA TYR A 77 -2.57 -1.59 4.88
C TYR A 77 -1.32 -2.12 4.14
N GLY A 78 -1.28 -2.03 2.82
CA GLY A 78 -0.07 -2.35 2.04
C GLY A 78 1.15 -1.52 2.46
N GLY A 79 0.96 -0.32 3.00
CA GLY A 79 2.02 0.50 3.59
C GLY A 79 2.64 -0.15 4.84
N ALA A 80 1.83 -0.71 5.74
CA ALA A 80 2.32 -1.47 6.89
C ALA A 80 3.11 -2.70 6.45
N VAL A 81 2.62 -3.39 5.40
CA VAL A 81 3.29 -4.58 4.83
C VAL A 81 4.66 -4.22 4.25
N ILE A 82 4.77 -3.15 3.42
CA ILE A 82 6.08 -2.75 2.88
C ILE A 82 7.02 -2.23 3.97
N THR A 83 6.48 -1.57 5.00
CA THR A 83 7.24 -1.10 6.15
C THR A 83 7.98 -2.24 6.83
N GLN A 84 7.27 -3.32 7.17
CA GLN A 84 7.87 -4.47 7.83
C GLN A 84 8.73 -5.32 6.88
N ALA A 85 8.26 -5.56 5.66
CA ALA A 85 8.94 -6.40 4.69
C ALA A 85 10.31 -5.87 4.28
N SER A 86 10.45 -4.55 4.14
CA SER A 86 11.65 -3.91 3.60
C SER A 86 12.85 -3.86 4.54
N ALA A 87 12.67 -4.09 5.83
CA ALA A 87 13.72 -3.92 6.84
C ALA A 87 14.94 -4.84 6.66
N GLY A 88 14.81 -5.96 5.97
CA GLY A 88 15.89 -6.91 5.70
C GLY A 88 16.16 -7.13 4.21
N LEU A 89 15.79 -6.16 3.35
CA LEU A 89 15.92 -6.27 1.90
C LEU A 89 16.89 -5.22 1.35
N ASP A 90 18.11 -5.65 1.02
CA ASP A 90 19.17 -4.75 0.53
C ASP A 90 18.88 -4.22 -0.88
N ASN A 91 18.13 -4.98 -1.69
CA ASN A 91 17.72 -4.55 -3.03
C ASN A 91 16.56 -3.53 -3.04
N VAL A 92 15.92 -3.26 -1.90
CA VAL A 92 14.90 -2.21 -1.80
C VAL A 92 15.56 -0.85 -1.62
N THR A 93 15.38 0.03 -2.60
CA THR A 93 16.00 1.36 -2.66
C THR A 93 15.14 2.47 -2.07
N GLY A 94 13.83 2.26 -1.91
CA GLY A 94 12.93 3.26 -1.35
C GLY A 94 11.51 2.74 -1.14
N LEU A 95 10.73 3.52 -0.39
CA LEU A 95 9.35 3.20 0.02
C LEU A 95 8.41 4.35 -0.35
N VAL A 96 7.33 4.05 -1.04
CA VAL A 96 6.28 5.02 -1.39
C VAL A 96 4.97 4.62 -0.70
N TYR A 97 4.34 5.56 -0.04
CA TYR A 97 3.10 5.39 0.69
C TYR A 97 2.00 6.18 -0.02
N LEU A 98 0.94 5.51 -0.47
CA LEU A 98 -0.23 6.14 -1.09
C LEU A 98 -1.42 5.98 -0.13
N ALA A 99 -1.83 7.05 0.57
CA ALA A 99 -2.89 6.99 1.58
C ALA A 99 -2.71 5.76 2.50
N ALA A 100 -1.56 5.63 3.17
CA ALA A 100 -1.12 4.34 3.69
C ALA A 100 -0.57 4.40 5.12
N PHE A 101 -0.48 3.24 5.76
CA PHE A 101 0.10 3.09 7.09
C PHE A 101 1.62 3.00 7.06
N GLY A 102 2.30 4.05 7.53
CA GLY A 102 3.75 4.08 7.80
C GLY A 102 4.02 3.83 9.30
N ILE A 103 3.70 2.62 9.78
CA ILE A 103 3.81 2.26 11.21
C ILE A 103 5.27 2.10 11.66
N ASP A 104 5.49 2.25 12.96
CA ASP A 104 6.79 2.03 13.58
C ASP A 104 6.84 0.70 14.36
N VAL A 105 8.04 0.31 14.79
CA VAL A 105 8.21 -0.88 15.65
C VAL A 105 7.38 -0.77 16.92
N GLY A 106 6.60 -1.80 17.22
CA GLY A 106 5.67 -1.85 18.35
C GLY A 106 4.30 -1.21 18.08
N GLU A 107 4.08 -0.62 16.90
CA GLU A 107 2.77 -0.10 16.48
C GLU A 107 2.03 -1.06 15.56
N SER A 108 0.70 -0.98 15.59
CA SER A 108 -0.20 -1.59 14.62
C SER A 108 -0.97 -0.51 13.85
N CYS A 109 -1.66 -0.87 12.78
CA CYS A 109 -2.55 0.05 12.07
C CYS A 109 -3.61 0.65 13.00
N ALA A 110 -4.16 -0.15 13.92
CA ALA A 110 -5.13 0.31 14.90
C ALA A 110 -4.51 1.27 15.93
N SER A 111 -3.32 0.95 16.46
CA SER A 111 -2.69 1.76 17.52
C SER A 111 -2.20 3.12 17.01
N VAL A 112 -1.65 3.20 15.80
CA VAL A 112 -1.17 4.47 15.24
C VAL A 112 -2.31 5.43 14.93
N GLN A 113 -3.48 4.92 14.64
CA GLN A 113 -4.67 5.71 14.34
C GLN A 113 -5.43 6.18 15.59
N ALA A 114 -5.29 5.45 16.71
CA ALA A 114 -6.07 5.68 17.93
C ALA A 114 -6.03 7.12 18.50
N PRO A 115 -4.93 7.89 18.41
CA PRO A 115 -4.89 9.27 18.91
C PRO A 115 -5.62 10.29 18.04
N PHE A 116 -6.06 9.93 16.84
CA PHE A 116 -6.64 10.81 15.83
C PHE A 116 -8.18 10.66 15.76
N PRO A 117 -8.87 11.53 14.98
CA PRO A 117 -10.30 11.34 14.75
C PRO A 117 -10.63 9.94 14.25
N PRO A 118 -11.78 9.37 14.65
CA PRO A 118 -12.13 8.01 14.25
C PRO A 118 -12.35 7.94 12.74
N SER A 119 -11.78 6.89 12.13
CA SER A 119 -12.04 6.52 10.74
C SER A 119 -13.50 6.09 10.55
N MET A 120 -14.07 6.35 9.38
CA MET A 120 -15.37 5.78 9.01
C MET A 120 -15.37 4.25 9.00
N LEU A 121 -14.21 3.61 8.74
CA LEU A 121 -14.08 2.14 8.79
C LEU A 121 -14.56 1.56 10.13
N ALA A 122 -14.35 2.27 11.24
CA ALA A 122 -14.77 1.80 12.56
C ALA A 122 -16.29 1.59 12.68
N SER A 123 -17.10 2.37 11.95
CA SER A 123 -18.57 2.30 11.99
C SER A 123 -19.19 1.65 10.74
N THR A 124 -18.42 1.50 9.65
CA THR A 124 -18.93 1.01 8.37
C THR A 124 -18.45 -0.40 8.02
N SER A 125 -17.48 -0.93 8.79
CA SER A 125 -17.05 -2.31 8.65
C SER A 125 -17.88 -3.26 9.50
N TYR A 126 -18.07 -4.48 9.01
CA TYR A 126 -18.71 -5.56 9.76
C TYR A 126 -17.83 -6.82 9.76
N PRO A 127 -17.86 -7.59 10.87
CA PRO A 127 -17.10 -8.83 10.97
C PRO A 127 -17.84 -10.02 10.34
N THR A 128 -17.09 -10.90 9.70
CA THR A 128 -17.56 -12.20 9.21
C THR A 128 -16.65 -13.30 9.78
N PRO A 129 -17.20 -14.37 10.37
CA PRO A 129 -16.38 -15.48 10.88
C PRO A 129 -15.49 -16.08 9.77
N TYR A 130 -14.26 -16.42 10.14
CA TYR A 130 -13.30 -17.08 9.25
C TYR A 130 -12.58 -18.20 10.01
N ASP A 131 -13.10 -19.42 9.89
CA ASP A 131 -12.67 -20.61 10.65
C ASP A 131 -11.86 -21.59 9.79
N ALA A 132 -10.95 -21.10 8.93
CA ALA A 132 -10.10 -21.97 8.13
C ALA A 132 -8.94 -22.54 8.97
N PRO A 133 -8.53 -23.81 8.74
CA PRO A 133 -7.36 -24.39 9.42
C PRO A 133 -6.11 -23.55 9.22
N GLY A 134 -5.44 -23.16 10.30
CA GLY A 134 -4.24 -22.31 10.26
C GLY A 134 -4.51 -20.82 10.04
N ALA A 135 -5.77 -20.40 9.99
CA ALA A 135 -6.12 -18.98 9.93
C ALA A 135 -5.71 -18.24 11.20
N PRO A 136 -5.36 -16.93 11.11
CA PRO A 136 -5.25 -16.09 12.28
C PRO A 136 -6.55 -16.09 13.08
N GLN A 137 -6.45 -15.91 14.38
CA GLN A 137 -7.65 -15.79 15.22
C GLN A 137 -8.37 -14.47 14.95
N GLY A 138 -9.69 -14.53 14.86
CA GLY A 138 -10.55 -13.38 14.67
C GLY A 138 -11.31 -13.39 13.34
N PRO A 139 -12.28 -12.48 13.19
CA PRO A 139 -13.11 -12.38 12.00
C PRO A 139 -12.35 -11.72 10.83
N ASP A 140 -12.89 -11.93 9.66
CA ASP A 140 -12.63 -11.11 8.48
C ASP A 140 -13.51 -9.85 8.52
N LEU A 141 -12.95 -8.72 8.15
CA LEU A 141 -13.64 -7.43 8.10
C LEU A 141 -13.99 -7.09 6.65
N TYR A 142 -15.22 -6.67 6.43
CA TYR A 142 -15.74 -6.13 5.16
C TYR A 142 -16.35 -4.76 5.39
N ILE A 143 -16.32 -3.88 4.38
CA ILE A 143 -17.08 -2.64 4.39
C ILE A 143 -18.49 -2.93 3.90
N ALA A 144 -19.51 -2.42 4.61
CA ALA A 144 -20.92 -2.55 4.23
C ALA A 144 -21.20 -1.84 2.90
N LYS A 145 -22.07 -2.43 2.07
CA LYS A 145 -22.35 -1.98 0.70
C LYS A 145 -22.76 -0.51 0.63
N GLU A 146 -23.68 -0.11 1.49
CA GLU A 146 -24.24 1.23 1.56
C GLU A 146 -23.22 2.32 1.90
N HIS A 147 -22.10 1.92 2.52
CA HIS A 147 -21.03 2.84 2.96
C HIS A 147 -19.74 2.69 2.16
N PHE A 148 -19.62 1.64 1.30
CA PHE A 148 -18.37 1.31 0.64
C PHE A 148 -17.80 2.49 -0.16
N ARG A 149 -18.62 3.11 -1.00
CA ARG A 149 -18.16 4.20 -1.85
C ARG A 149 -17.74 5.42 -1.03
N GLU A 150 -18.55 5.85 -0.06
CA GLU A 150 -18.26 7.02 0.77
C GLU A 150 -17.00 6.81 1.62
N THR A 151 -16.85 5.63 2.21
CA THR A 151 -15.71 5.32 3.08
C THR A 151 -14.42 5.13 2.30
N PHE A 152 -14.47 4.49 1.13
CA PHE A 152 -13.29 3.94 0.49
C PHE A 152 -12.90 4.61 -0.84
N CYS A 153 -13.89 4.96 -1.68
CA CYS A 153 -13.63 5.37 -3.06
C CYS A 153 -14.61 6.45 -3.56
N ALA A 154 -14.82 7.51 -2.76
CA ALA A 154 -15.85 8.54 -3.00
C ALA A 154 -15.67 9.29 -4.35
N ASP A 155 -14.46 9.43 -4.85
CA ASP A 155 -14.09 10.10 -6.10
C ASP A 155 -14.01 9.16 -7.32
N VAL A 156 -14.23 7.85 -7.11
CA VAL A 156 -14.27 6.88 -8.21
C VAL A 156 -15.68 6.86 -8.85
N PRO A 157 -15.81 6.66 -10.19
CA PRO A 157 -17.11 6.47 -10.84
C PRO A 157 -17.95 5.38 -10.19
N VAL A 158 -19.26 5.57 -10.13
CA VAL A 158 -20.18 4.67 -9.38
C VAL A 158 -20.13 3.23 -9.89
N ASP A 159 -20.11 3.04 -11.19
CA ASP A 159 -20.00 1.73 -11.83
C ASP A 159 -18.72 0.98 -11.45
N LEU A 160 -17.59 1.70 -11.38
CA LEU A 160 -16.33 1.13 -10.92
C LEU A 160 -16.36 0.85 -9.40
N ALA A 161 -16.96 1.75 -8.60
CA ALA A 161 -17.12 1.52 -7.17
C ALA A 161 -17.98 0.28 -6.87
N ASP A 162 -19.01 0.02 -7.66
CA ASP A 162 -19.84 -1.20 -7.54
C ASP A 162 -19.02 -2.48 -7.85
N VAL A 163 -18.14 -2.43 -8.85
CA VAL A 163 -17.21 -3.53 -9.12
C VAL A 163 -16.22 -3.73 -7.98
N MET A 164 -15.63 -2.63 -7.48
CA MET A 164 -14.71 -2.67 -6.35
C MET A 164 -15.37 -3.26 -5.09
N PHE A 165 -16.62 -2.88 -4.81
CA PHE A 165 -17.38 -3.49 -3.72
C PHE A 165 -17.56 -5.00 -3.92
N ALA A 166 -18.00 -5.42 -5.12
CA ALA A 166 -18.26 -6.83 -5.41
C ALA A 166 -16.99 -7.71 -5.34
N THR A 167 -15.82 -7.11 -5.56
CA THR A 167 -14.52 -7.79 -5.55
C THR A 167 -13.70 -7.51 -4.28
N GLN A 168 -14.26 -6.79 -3.30
CA GLN A 168 -13.51 -6.46 -2.09
C GLN A 168 -12.97 -7.72 -1.40
N ARG A 169 -11.70 -7.66 -1.01
CA ARG A 169 -11.07 -8.72 -0.24
C ARG A 169 -11.03 -8.34 1.23
N PRO A 170 -11.50 -9.23 2.12
CA PRO A 170 -11.53 -8.92 3.54
C PRO A 170 -10.13 -8.81 4.12
N LEU A 171 -10.00 -7.97 5.16
CA LEU A 171 -8.84 -7.95 6.03
C LEU A 171 -9.12 -8.77 7.28
N SER A 172 -8.23 -9.69 7.64
CA SER A 172 -8.29 -10.30 8.96
C SER A 172 -8.14 -9.24 10.06
N ALA A 173 -9.00 -9.26 11.07
CA ALA A 173 -8.92 -8.34 12.20
C ALA A 173 -7.55 -8.43 12.92
N ALA A 174 -6.92 -9.60 12.90
CA ALA A 174 -5.57 -9.80 13.44
C ALA A 174 -4.53 -8.93 12.72
N ALA A 175 -4.62 -8.79 11.39
CA ALA A 175 -3.69 -7.96 10.63
C ALA A 175 -3.77 -6.47 10.99
N LEU A 176 -4.96 -6.01 11.42
CA LEU A 176 -5.16 -4.61 11.83
C LEU A 176 -4.51 -4.27 13.17
N THR A 177 -4.43 -5.26 14.06
CA THR A 177 -3.99 -5.09 15.47
C THR A 177 -2.61 -5.66 15.76
N GLU A 178 -2.02 -6.40 14.83
CA GLU A 178 -0.68 -6.96 14.98
C GLU A 178 0.39 -5.85 14.93
N ASN A 179 1.28 -5.86 15.92
CA ASN A 179 2.35 -4.88 16.02
C ASN A 179 3.49 -5.19 15.06
N ALA A 180 4.00 -4.15 14.40
CA ALA A 180 5.19 -4.26 13.58
C ALA A 180 6.42 -4.60 14.43
N THR A 181 7.26 -5.48 13.92
CA THR A 181 8.54 -5.88 14.53
C THR A 181 9.72 -5.21 13.87
N ALA A 182 9.50 -4.57 12.72
CA ALA A 182 10.52 -3.85 11.96
C ALA A 182 9.90 -2.67 11.20
N ALA A 183 10.70 -1.64 10.94
CA ALA A 183 10.30 -0.44 10.21
C ALA A 183 11.39 -0.02 9.23
N GLY A 184 11.25 -0.44 7.97
CA GLY A 184 12.28 -0.22 6.93
C GLY A 184 12.49 1.25 6.58
N TRP A 185 11.49 2.12 6.76
CA TRP A 185 11.61 3.56 6.55
C TRP A 185 12.63 4.24 7.47
N ARG A 186 13.03 3.59 8.58
CA ARG A 186 14.11 4.11 9.45
C ARG A 186 15.49 4.14 8.77
N THR A 187 15.65 3.35 7.70
CA THR A 187 16.94 3.21 7.00
C THR A 187 16.83 3.43 5.49
N LYS A 188 15.62 3.60 4.97
CA LYS A 188 15.35 3.78 3.54
C LYS A 188 14.65 5.09 3.27
N PRO A 189 14.99 5.79 2.17
CA PRO A 189 14.27 6.98 1.77
C PRO A 189 12.79 6.66 1.54
N SER A 190 11.93 7.60 1.93
CA SER A 190 10.48 7.40 1.89
C SER A 190 9.75 8.59 1.29
N TRP A 191 8.68 8.30 0.57
CA TRP A 191 7.77 9.28 -0.03
C TRP A 191 6.35 9.00 0.40
N PHE A 192 5.57 10.03 0.67
CA PHE A 192 4.20 9.89 1.15
C PHE A 192 3.24 10.78 0.35
N LEU A 193 2.23 10.19 -0.28
CA LEU A 193 1.14 10.89 -0.96
C LEU A 193 -0.10 10.84 -0.08
N VAL A 194 -0.40 11.96 0.58
CA VAL A 194 -1.54 12.12 1.49
C VAL A 194 -2.82 12.34 0.69
N SER A 195 -3.87 11.59 0.97
CA SER A 195 -5.22 11.81 0.41
C SER A 195 -6.00 12.80 1.26
N GLU A 196 -6.37 13.97 0.70
CA GLU A 196 -6.91 15.08 1.48
C GLU A 196 -8.35 14.86 1.99
N HIS A 197 -9.09 13.92 1.39
CA HIS A 197 -10.47 13.60 1.75
C HIS A 197 -10.61 12.11 2.08
N ASP A 198 -9.60 11.55 2.74
CA ASP A 198 -9.59 10.15 3.15
C ASP A 198 -10.51 9.91 4.36
N ASN A 199 -11.51 9.05 4.17
CA ASN A 199 -12.44 8.62 5.22
C ASN A 199 -12.04 7.29 5.86
N ALA A 200 -11.05 6.57 5.29
CA ALA A 200 -10.55 5.29 5.81
C ALA A 200 -9.33 5.46 6.71
N ILE A 201 -8.41 6.35 6.36
CA ILE A 201 -7.32 6.81 7.21
C ILE A 201 -7.40 8.34 7.29
N PRO A 202 -7.74 8.93 8.46
CA PRO A 202 -7.82 10.38 8.56
C PRO A 202 -6.55 11.07 8.06
N PRO A 203 -6.65 12.13 7.25
CA PRO A 203 -5.48 12.81 6.69
C PRO A 203 -4.47 13.31 7.73
N GLU A 204 -4.94 13.59 8.95
CA GLU A 204 -4.08 13.95 10.08
C GLU A 204 -3.19 12.78 10.51
N THR A 205 -3.70 11.56 10.47
CA THR A 205 -2.93 10.34 10.76
C THR A 205 -1.87 10.12 9.68
N GLU A 206 -2.23 10.29 8.41
CA GLU A 206 -1.30 10.18 7.29
C GLU A 206 -0.16 11.21 7.41
N ARG A 207 -0.48 12.49 7.68
CA ARG A 207 0.51 13.55 7.85
C ARG A 207 1.42 13.30 9.03
N PHE A 208 0.87 12.82 10.16
CA PHE A 208 1.68 12.45 11.32
C PHE A 208 2.72 11.37 10.98
N MET A 209 2.30 10.31 10.29
CA MET A 209 3.21 9.24 9.87
C MET A 209 4.26 9.75 8.89
N ALA A 210 3.86 10.53 7.89
CA ALA A 210 4.75 11.11 6.89
C ALA A 210 5.82 12.02 7.51
N GLU A 211 5.43 12.90 8.45
CA GLU A 211 6.34 13.80 9.16
C GLU A 211 7.32 13.00 10.02
N ARG A 212 6.83 12.05 10.82
CA ARG A 212 7.67 11.20 11.68
C ARG A 212 8.72 10.42 10.89
N MET A 213 8.36 9.94 9.70
CA MET A 213 9.27 9.22 8.82
C MET A 213 10.27 10.11 8.11
N GLY A 214 10.12 11.44 8.16
CA GLY A 214 10.89 12.37 7.33
C GLY A 214 10.66 12.17 5.85
N ALA A 215 9.47 11.70 5.46
CA ALA A 215 9.15 11.37 4.07
C ALA A 215 9.02 12.63 3.19
N SER A 216 9.46 12.53 1.93
CA SER A 216 9.12 13.52 0.91
C SER A 216 7.61 13.47 0.66
N THR A 217 6.88 14.48 1.17
CA THR A 217 5.41 14.44 1.24
C THR A 217 4.77 15.38 0.23
N GLU A 218 3.75 14.86 -0.45
CA GLU A 218 2.82 15.64 -1.29
C GLU A 218 1.38 15.23 -0.95
N SER A 219 0.41 16.05 -1.40
CA SER A 219 -1.01 15.74 -1.26
C SER A 219 -1.66 15.49 -2.62
N ILE A 220 -2.74 14.72 -2.59
CA ILE A 220 -3.67 14.53 -3.69
C ILE A 220 -5.10 14.79 -3.20
N SER A 221 -5.83 15.63 -3.92
CA SER A 221 -7.25 15.84 -3.64
C SER A 221 -8.04 14.61 -4.08
N GLY A 222 -8.68 13.92 -3.13
CA GLY A 222 -9.45 12.72 -3.41
C GLY A 222 -9.63 11.85 -2.16
N SER A 223 -10.33 10.72 -2.34
CA SER A 223 -10.66 9.74 -1.31
C SER A 223 -9.47 8.84 -0.98
N HIS A 224 -9.72 7.82 -0.15
CA HIS A 224 -8.71 6.80 0.18
C HIS A 224 -8.09 6.13 -1.05
N THR A 225 -8.81 6.05 -2.15
CA THR A 225 -8.33 5.47 -3.42
C THR A 225 -8.08 6.54 -4.49
N ALA A 226 -7.69 7.76 -4.11
CA ALA A 226 -7.42 8.87 -5.03
C ALA A 226 -6.48 8.51 -6.19
N PHE A 227 -5.57 7.55 -5.99
CA PHE A 227 -4.67 7.04 -7.03
C PHE A 227 -5.40 6.28 -8.15
N ILE A 228 -6.60 5.73 -7.88
CA ILE A 228 -7.46 5.09 -8.90
C ILE A 228 -8.13 6.16 -9.76
N ALA A 229 -8.67 7.22 -9.13
CA ALA A 229 -9.30 8.33 -9.81
C ALA A 229 -8.29 9.20 -10.60
N ASN A 230 -7.05 9.29 -10.10
CA ASN A 230 -5.99 10.13 -10.65
C ASN A 230 -4.69 9.36 -10.89
N PRO A 231 -4.67 8.35 -11.76
CA PRO A 231 -3.52 7.45 -11.92
C PRO A 231 -2.27 8.17 -12.47
N VAL A 232 -2.43 9.17 -13.33
CA VAL A 232 -1.32 9.98 -13.85
C VAL A 232 -0.60 10.71 -12.72
N ARG A 233 -1.35 11.30 -11.78
CA ARG A 233 -0.79 12.01 -10.63
C ARG A 233 -0.02 11.07 -9.70
N ALA A 234 -0.60 9.90 -9.42
CA ALA A 234 0.04 8.89 -8.59
C ALA A 234 1.31 8.32 -9.24
N ALA A 235 1.26 8.01 -10.54
CA ALA A 235 2.42 7.54 -11.28
C ALA A 235 3.54 8.59 -11.35
N SER A 236 3.19 9.86 -11.55
CA SER A 236 4.17 10.96 -11.52
C SER A 236 4.83 11.10 -10.15
N PHE A 237 4.10 10.88 -9.06
CA PHE A 237 4.67 10.89 -7.72
C PHE A 237 5.63 9.71 -7.50
N ILE A 238 5.26 8.51 -7.94
CA ILE A 238 6.13 7.32 -7.88
C ILE A 238 7.39 7.55 -8.72
N ALA A 239 7.27 8.17 -9.89
CA ALA A 239 8.41 8.46 -10.76
C ALA A 239 9.44 9.42 -10.10
N LYS A 240 9.01 10.34 -9.23
CA LYS A 240 9.94 11.17 -8.43
C LYS A 240 10.78 10.31 -7.47
N ALA A 241 10.17 9.29 -6.87
CA ALA A 241 10.89 8.36 -6.00
C ALA A 241 11.88 7.45 -6.77
N LEU A 242 11.65 7.24 -8.06
CA LEU A 242 12.58 6.50 -8.94
C LEU A 242 13.77 7.35 -9.39
N ALA A 243 13.62 8.66 -9.35
CA ALA A 243 14.68 9.59 -9.73
C ALA A 243 15.65 9.94 -8.58
N GLY A 244 15.34 9.51 -7.33
CA GLY A 244 16.16 9.73 -6.12
C GLY A 244 15.73 10.93 -5.37
#